data_86e0bfddac28eba0719ac07777f02aee
#
_entry.id   86e0bfddac28eba0719ac07777f02aee
#
_cell.length_a   1.000
_cell.length_b   1.000
_cell.length_c   1.000
_cell.angle_alpha   90.00
_cell.angle_beta   90.00
_cell.angle_gamma   90.00
#
_symmetry.space_group_name_H-M   'P 1'
#
loop_
_entity.id
_entity.type
_entity.pdbx_description
1 polymer ?
#
loop_
_entity_poly.entity_id
_entity_poly.type
_entity_poly.pdbx_seq_one_letter_code
_entity_poly.pdbx_strand_id
1 'polypeptide(L)'
;LDHVIRDIEAVYLVAQTFCGKGSEADRLVLTRLKAVGEAPGDLRAWQAAAHWLRHGQQSVFLQDADSLVIGPSDLAAILSHLRKRFPGVRRVTSYARSGTVARLNPRDLQAIREAGLNRLHIGLESGANEVLRLVHKGTTRNQQILAGHQVKQAGLELSEYYMPGLGGRRLWRAHAQATAAAFNEINPDFIRLRTLAILYGTPLHQDYQGGRFERLTDLEMAREVQLFLESLRGITSVVQSDHFRNLLPEVAGALPQDQGRMLAVVENFLSLNQNEQMIYQVGRRTGIFHGLEDLQDPWRRRRAEETIWKNRITPENVDDLMAELMRRFD
;
A
#
# COMPACT_ATOMS: atom_id res chain seq x y z
N LEU A 1 15.66 18.80 9.43
CA LEU A 1 15.35 18.68 10.86
C LEU A 1 14.31 19.74 11.27
N ASP A 2 14.63 21.05 11.21
CA ASP A 2 13.84 22.15 11.78
C ASP A 2 12.42 22.27 11.19
N HIS A 3 12.22 21.96 9.91
CA HIS A 3 10.89 21.98 9.29
C HIS A 3 9.99 20.91 9.89
N VAL A 4 10.49 19.68 10.07
CA VAL A 4 9.72 18.57 10.64
C VAL A 4 9.40 18.83 12.12
N ILE A 5 10.34 19.40 12.88
CA ILE A 5 10.10 19.79 14.26
C ILE A 5 8.99 20.84 14.34
N ARG A 6 9.01 21.86 13.46
CA ARG A 6 7.94 22.88 13.41
C ARG A 6 6.58 22.28 13.06
N ASP A 7 6.54 21.33 12.14
CA ASP A 7 5.28 20.64 11.79
C ASP A 7 4.74 19.85 12.98
N ILE A 8 5.60 19.13 13.71
CA ILE A 8 5.22 18.42 14.95
C ILE A 8 4.67 19.40 16.00
N GLU A 9 5.32 20.54 16.21
CA GLU A 9 4.86 21.58 17.13
C GLU A 9 3.51 22.16 16.72
N ALA A 10 3.32 22.45 15.43
CA ALA A 10 2.05 22.96 14.91
C ALA A 10 0.90 21.97 15.15
N VAL A 11 1.12 20.68 14.86
CA VAL A 11 0.13 19.62 15.13
C VAL A 11 -0.14 19.48 16.62
N TYR A 12 0.91 19.57 17.47
CA TYR A 12 0.79 19.50 18.92
C TYR A 12 -0.07 20.64 19.49
N LEU A 13 0.22 21.88 19.10
CA LEU A 13 -0.54 23.06 19.54
C LEU A 13 -2.02 22.97 19.13
N VAL A 14 -2.29 22.54 17.90
CA VAL A 14 -3.66 22.31 17.45
C VAL A 14 -4.34 21.21 18.27
N ALA A 15 -3.68 20.07 18.50
CA ALA A 15 -4.23 18.96 19.28
C ALA A 15 -4.53 19.37 20.73
N GLN A 16 -3.69 20.18 21.37
CA GLN A 16 -3.94 20.73 22.70
C GLN A 16 -5.18 21.59 22.78
N THR A 17 -5.52 22.30 21.70
CA THR A 17 -6.72 23.15 21.65
C THR A 17 -8.01 22.34 21.76
N PHE A 18 -7.96 21.03 21.43
CA PHE A 18 -9.10 20.11 21.45
C PHE A 18 -9.09 19.14 22.64
N CYS A 19 -7.99 19.03 23.38
CA CYS A 19 -7.94 18.18 24.57
C CYS A 19 -9.01 18.59 25.58
N GLY A 20 -9.93 17.66 25.89
CA GLY A 20 -10.99 17.87 26.87
C GLY A 20 -12.34 18.36 26.34
N LYS A 21 -12.50 18.56 25.02
CA LYS A 21 -13.75 19.13 24.43
C LYS A 21 -14.69 18.11 23.75
N GLY A 22 -14.39 16.81 23.78
CA GLY A 22 -15.27 15.75 23.28
C GLY A 22 -15.86 16.03 21.88
N SER A 23 -17.18 15.81 21.70
CA SER A 23 -17.90 16.04 20.43
C SER A 23 -17.92 17.51 19.97
N GLU A 24 -17.67 18.45 20.86
CA GLU A 24 -17.54 19.87 20.52
C GLU A 24 -16.25 20.16 19.76
N ALA A 25 -15.19 19.33 19.97
CA ALA A 25 -13.94 19.40 19.22
C ALA A 25 -14.16 19.17 17.71
N ASP A 26 -15.00 18.21 17.33
CA ASP A 26 -15.30 17.92 15.92
C ASP A 26 -16.01 19.10 15.24
N ARG A 27 -16.90 19.76 15.95
CA ARG A 27 -17.62 20.94 15.45
C ARG A 27 -16.70 22.15 15.29
N LEU A 28 -15.80 22.38 16.25
CA LEU A 28 -14.78 23.44 16.21
C LEU A 28 -13.74 23.20 15.09
N VAL A 29 -13.32 21.94 14.88
CA VAL A 29 -12.43 21.56 13.76
C VAL A 29 -13.09 21.90 12.43
N LEU A 30 -14.33 21.46 12.20
CA LEU A 30 -15.06 21.73 10.95
C LEU A 30 -15.31 23.21 10.72
N THR A 31 -15.60 23.97 11.78
CA THR A 31 -15.85 25.42 11.68
C THR A 31 -14.57 26.17 11.37
N ARG A 32 -13.43 25.81 11.97
CA ARG A 32 -12.15 26.45 11.69
C ARG A 32 -11.50 25.98 10.39
N LEU A 33 -11.67 24.71 9.97
CA LEU A 33 -11.27 24.26 8.63
C LEU A 33 -11.97 25.08 7.52
N LYS A 34 -13.19 25.55 7.76
CA LYS A 34 -13.91 26.44 6.85
C LYS A 34 -13.44 27.90 6.93
N ALA A 35 -12.92 28.33 8.07
CA ALA A 35 -12.49 29.72 8.31
C ALA A 35 -11.00 29.99 7.97
N VAL A 36 -10.15 28.95 7.92
CA VAL A 36 -8.68 29.06 7.69
C VAL A 36 -8.34 29.02 6.19
N GLY A 37 -9.10 29.75 5.36
CA GLY A 37 -8.80 29.88 3.92
C GLY A 37 -7.49 30.59 3.57
N GLU A 38 -6.67 31.05 4.56
CA GLU A 38 -5.58 31.98 4.28
C GLU A 38 -4.16 31.54 4.69
N ALA A 39 -3.94 30.40 5.37
CA ALA A 39 -2.59 29.94 5.71
C ALA A 39 -2.36 28.44 5.45
N PRO A 40 -1.64 28.05 4.36
CA PRO A 40 -1.43 26.64 3.99
C PRO A 40 -0.76 25.76 5.07
N GLY A 41 0.10 26.33 5.90
CA GLY A 41 0.78 25.60 7.00
C GLY A 41 -0.16 25.22 8.13
N ASP A 42 -1.06 26.10 8.53
CA ASP A 42 -2.02 25.87 9.59
C ASP A 42 -3.06 24.84 9.20
N LEU A 43 -3.52 24.82 7.94
CA LEU A 43 -4.52 23.88 7.45
C LEU A 43 -4.04 22.43 7.51
N ARG A 44 -2.79 22.16 7.12
CA ARG A 44 -2.20 20.81 7.19
C ARG A 44 -2.09 20.31 8.63
N ALA A 45 -1.63 21.18 9.56
CA ALA A 45 -1.55 20.86 10.98
C ALA A 45 -2.95 20.54 11.56
N TRP A 46 -3.97 21.32 11.19
CA TRP A 46 -5.36 21.09 11.58
C TRP A 46 -5.91 19.76 11.05
N GLN A 47 -5.69 19.46 9.77
CA GLN A 47 -6.11 18.21 9.16
C GLN A 47 -5.42 17.00 9.82
N ALA A 48 -4.11 17.08 10.06
CA ALA A 48 -3.33 16.04 10.71
C ALA A 48 -3.79 15.81 12.15
N ALA A 49 -3.96 16.88 12.94
CA ALA A 49 -4.46 16.80 14.32
C ALA A 49 -5.88 16.23 14.38
N ALA A 50 -6.80 16.71 13.52
CA ALA A 50 -8.17 16.21 13.45
C ALA A 50 -8.22 14.72 13.07
N HIS A 51 -7.43 14.31 12.10
CA HIS A 51 -7.33 12.90 11.72
C HIS A 51 -6.80 12.05 12.89
N TRP A 52 -5.71 12.46 13.52
CA TRP A 52 -5.09 11.75 14.64
C TRP A 52 -6.04 11.63 15.85
N LEU A 53 -6.72 12.71 16.20
CA LEU A 53 -7.71 12.73 17.31
C LEU A 53 -8.88 11.77 17.09
N ARG A 54 -9.38 11.66 15.84
CA ARG A 54 -10.48 10.73 15.49
C ARG A 54 -10.07 9.27 15.45
N HIS A 55 -8.79 8.98 15.19
CA HIS A 55 -8.29 7.61 14.97
C HIS A 55 -7.53 7.03 16.17
N GLY A 56 -7.91 7.43 17.38
CA GLY A 56 -7.47 6.78 18.63
C GLY A 56 -6.13 7.24 19.18
N GLN A 57 -5.49 8.25 18.60
CA GLN A 57 -4.32 8.97 19.15
C GLN A 57 -3.08 8.12 19.45
N GLN A 58 -3.05 6.87 18.98
CA GLN A 58 -1.98 5.92 19.34
C GLN A 58 -0.93 5.71 18.26
N SER A 59 -1.16 6.21 17.04
CA SER A 59 -0.26 6.02 15.92
C SER A 59 0.04 7.32 15.19
N VAL A 60 1.28 7.43 14.71
CA VAL A 60 1.76 8.52 13.86
C VAL A 60 2.43 7.92 12.63
N PHE A 61 2.16 8.50 11.47
CA PHE A 61 2.83 8.17 10.23
C PHE A 61 3.69 9.35 9.79
N LEU A 62 5.02 9.16 9.73
CA LEU A 62 5.92 10.13 9.13
C LEU A 62 5.79 10.04 7.62
N GLN A 63 5.12 11.02 7.03
CA GLN A 63 4.81 11.08 5.61
C GLN A 63 6.02 11.60 4.85
N ASP A 64 6.55 10.78 3.98
CA ASP A 64 7.42 11.06 2.83
C ASP A 64 7.74 9.71 2.17
N ALA A 65 8.17 9.72 0.92
CA ALA A 65 8.53 8.50 0.20
C ALA A 65 9.77 7.79 0.78
N ASP A 66 10.65 8.50 1.50
CA ASP A 66 11.88 7.96 2.10
C ASP A 66 12.40 8.83 3.24
N SER A 67 11.81 8.73 4.42
CA SER A 67 12.21 9.54 5.58
C SER A 67 13.62 9.25 6.08
N LEU A 68 14.22 8.12 5.71
CA LEU A 68 15.58 7.76 6.14
C LEU A 68 16.69 8.55 5.42
N VAL A 69 16.32 9.29 4.35
CA VAL A 69 17.25 10.22 3.64
C VAL A 69 17.73 11.35 4.55
N ILE A 70 16.94 11.74 5.57
CA ILE A 70 17.30 12.83 6.50
C ILE A 70 18.62 12.54 7.24
N GLY A 71 18.95 11.28 7.42
CA GLY A 71 20.09 10.83 8.20
C GLY A 71 19.70 10.35 9.60
N PRO A 72 20.46 9.37 10.14
CA PRO A 72 20.07 8.66 11.36
C PRO A 72 19.96 9.55 12.61
N SER A 73 20.91 10.47 12.81
CA SER A 73 20.93 11.36 13.97
C SER A 73 19.76 12.34 13.99
N ASP A 74 19.47 12.95 12.84
CA ASP A 74 18.38 13.89 12.71
C ASP A 74 17.02 13.20 12.83
N LEU A 75 16.87 12.01 12.23
CA LEU A 75 15.65 11.22 12.38
C LEU A 75 15.43 10.78 13.83
N ALA A 76 16.49 10.38 14.55
CA ALA A 76 16.40 10.05 15.96
C ALA A 76 15.99 11.26 16.82
N ALA A 77 16.51 12.45 16.51
CA ALA A 77 16.12 13.69 17.19
C ALA A 77 14.63 14.03 16.93
N ILE A 78 14.14 13.88 15.68
CA ILE A 78 12.73 14.06 15.32
C ILE A 78 11.84 13.09 16.12
N LEU A 79 12.19 11.81 16.14
CA LEU A 79 11.43 10.77 16.85
C LEU A 79 11.36 11.03 18.35
N SER A 80 12.51 11.39 18.96
CA SER A 80 12.59 11.73 20.38
C SER A 80 11.72 12.94 20.71
N HIS A 81 11.75 13.97 19.84
CA HIS A 81 10.90 15.15 20.01
C HIS A 81 9.41 14.81 19.90
N LEU A 82 9.03 14.00 18.89
CA LEU A 82 7.66 13.52 18.70
C LEU A 82 7.17 12.75 19.93
N ARG A 83 7.97 11.82 20.46
CA ARG A 83 7.63 11.05 21.66
C ARG A 83 7.46 11.91 22.89
N LYS A 84 8.27 12.97 23.03
CA LYS A 84 8.14 13.94 24.12
C LYS A 84 6.84 14.74 24.03
N ARG A 85 6.42 15.15 22.82
CA ARG A 85 5.17 15.89 22.61
C ARG A 85 3.93 15.01 22.71
N PHE A 86 4.01 13.79 22.23
CA PHE A 86 2.90 12.84 22.15
C PHE A 86 3.23 11.53 22.90
N PRO A 87 3.29 11.54 24.24
CA PRO A 87 3.70 10.37 25.03
C PRO A 87 2.74 9.20 24.92
N GLY A 88 1.47 9.43 24.54
CA GLY A 88 0.46 8.39 24.30
C GLY A 88 0.61 7.64 22.97
N VAL A 89 1.47 8.11 22.06
CA VAL A 89 1.71 7.43 20.79
C VAL A 89 2.46 6.13 21.03
N ARG A 90 1.86 5.01 20.60
CA ARG A 90 2.44 3.66 20.73
C ARG A 90 3.20 3.24 19.48
N ARG A 91 2.75 3.70 18.29
CA ARG A 91 3.34 3.32 17.01
C ARG A 91 3.73 4.54 16.20
N VAL A 92 4.97 4.54 15.73
CA VAL A 92 5.45 5.45 14.70
C VAL A 92 5.85 4.62 13.49
N THR A 93 5.30 4.97 12.34
CA THR A 93 5.54 4.29 11.05
C THR A 93 6.16 5.29 10.07
N SER A 94 6.98 4.82 9.15
CA SER A 94 7.52 5.62 8.06
C SER A 94 7.72 4.81 6.80
N TYR A 95 7.87 5.50 5.67
CA TYR A 95 8.36 4.90 4.43
C TYR A 95 9.88 4.94 4.36
N ALA A 96 10.45 3.96 3.65
CA ALA A 96 11.85 3.95 3.26
C ALA A 96 12.03 3.27 1.89
N ARG A 97 13.10 3.64 1.20
CA ARG A 97 13.55 2.92 0.03
C ARG A 97 14.57 1.85 0.42
N SER A 98 14.46 0.66 -0.17
CA SER A 98 15.42 -0.43 0.08
C SER A 98 16.88 -0.02 -0.19
N GLY A 99 17.12 0.78 -1.24
CA GLY A 99 18.46 1.30 -1.55
C GLY A 99 19.02 2.25 -0.48
N THR A 100 18.17 3.00 0.22
CA THR A 100 18.59 3.85 1.35
C THR A 100 18.90 3.01 2.57
N VAL A 101 18.00 2.09 2.92
CA VAL A 101 18.19 1.17 4.05
C VAL A 101 19.46 0.34 3.88
N ALA A 102 19.68 -0.26 2.70
CA ALA A 102 20.86 -1.11 2.43
C ALA A 102 22.22 -0.38 2.60
N ARG A 103 22.23 0.95 2.57
CA ARG A 103 23.44 1.76 2.79
C ARG A 103 23.62 2.19 4.25
N LEU A 104 22.61 2.06 5.09
CA LEU A 104 22.70 2.43 6.51
C LEU A 104 23.51 1.40 7.30
N ASN A 105 24.24 1.88 8.30
CA ASN A 105 24.86 0.98 9.25
C ASN A 105 23.77 0.34 10.13
N PRO A 106 23.84 -0.96 10.43
CA PRO A 106 22.88 -1.62 11.33
C PRO A 106 22.69 -0.92 12.68
N ARG A 107 23.76 -0.32 13.23
CA ARG A 107 23.67 0.46 14.47
C ARG A 107 22.80 1.71 14.34
N ASP A 108 22.79 2.33 13.17
CA ASP A 108 21.96 3.52 12.91
C ASP A 108 20.48 3.15 12.88
N LEU A 109 20.12 2.01 12.25
CA LEU A 109 18.74 1.51 12.28
C LEU A 109 18.29 1.15 13.71
N GLN A 110 19.19 0.57 14.51
CA GLN A 110 18.89 0.28 15.90
C GLN A 110 18.69 1.58 16.72
N ALA A 111 19.51 2.60 16.52
CA ALA A 111 19.35 3.90 17.19
C ALA A 111 18.02 4.58 16.78
N ILE A 112 17.62 4.51 15.51
CA ILE A 112 16.33 5.01 15.03
C ILE A 112 15.17 4.26 15.69
N ARG A 113 15.27 2.92 15.83
CA ARG A 113 14.29 2.12 16.55
C ARG A 113 14.18 2.53 18.02
N GLU A 114 15.33 2.67 18.71
CA GLU A 114 15.38 3.08 20.12
C GLU A 114 14.82 4.48 20.33
N ALA A 115 15.00 5.39 19.37
CA ALA A 115 14.39 6.72 19.37
C ALA A 115 12.86 6.69 19.18
N GLY A 116 12.28 5.54 18.80
CA GLY A 116 10.83 5.34 18.79
C GLY A 116 10.19 4.99 17.47
N LEU A 117 10.94 4.75 16.39
CA LEU A 117 10.37 4.17 15.17
C LEU A 117 9.97 2.72 15.44
N ASN A 118 8.78 2.32 14.99
CA ASN A 118 8.29 0.95 15.20
C ASN A 118 8.23 0.14 13.90
N ARG A 119 7.83 0.78 12.78
CA ARG A 119 7.58 0.10 11.51
C ARG A 119 8.14 0.88 10.34
N LEU A 120 8.72 0.16 9.40
CA LEU A 120 9.05 0.66 8.07
C LEU A 120 8.17 -0.01 7.00
N HIS A 121 7.63 0.81 6.10
CA HIS A 121 7.07 0.36 4.84
C HIS A 121 8.11 0.52 3.75
N ILE A 122 8.43 -0.57 3.06
CA ILE A 122 9.39 -0.58 1.95
C ILE A 122 8.70 -1.08 0.68
N GLY A 123 8.88 -0.36 -0.42
CA GLY A 123 8.43 -0.79 -1.72
C GLY A 123 9.40 -1.79 -2.32
N LEU A 124 9.27 -3.08 -2.03
CA LEU A 124 9.97 -4.13 -2.78
C LEU A 124 9.43 -4.17 -4.22
N GLU A 125 8.11 -4.25 -4.36
CA GLU A 125 7.29 -4.23 -5.58
C GLU A 125 7.57 -5.41 -6.52
N SER A 126 8.82 -5.77 -6.76
CA SER A 126 9.28 -6.93 -7.53
C SER A 126 10.59 -7.49 -6.99
N GLY A 127 10.73 -8.80 -6.96
CA GLY A 127 12.00 -9.50 -6.75
C GLY A 127 12.74 -9.86 -8.05
N ALA A 128 12.15 -9.57 -9.21
CA ALA A 128 12.77 -9.87 -10.51
C ALA A 128 13.62 -8.70 -11.00
N ASN A 129 14.93 -8.89 -11.13
CA ASN A 129 15.85 -7.83 -11.58
C ASN A 129 15.48 -7.28 -12.97
N GLU A 130 14.89 -8.08 -13.85
CA GLU A 130 14.43 -7.62 -15.16
C GLU A 130 13.27 -6.64 -15.03
N VAL A 131 12.33 -6.92 -14.14
CA VAL A 131 11.20 -6.01 -13.84
C VAL A 131 11.70 -4.74 -13.17
N LEU A 132 12.61 -4.85 -12.19
CA LEU A 132 13.20 -3.68 -11.52
C LEU A 132 13.93 -2.75 -12.50
N ARG A 133 14.61 -3.31 -13.51
CA ARG A 133 15.23 -2.52 -14.60
C ARG A 133 14.19 -1.89 -15.52
N LEU A 134 13.15 -2.66 -15.89
CA LEU A 134 12.07 -2.18 -16.75
C LEU A 134 11.40 -0.93 -16.18
N VAL A 135 11.17 -0.90 -14.87
CA VAL A 135 10.48 0.22 -14.19
C VAL A 135 11.44 1.24 -13.57
N HIS A 136 12.74 1.15 -13.88
CA HIS A 136 13.79 2.04 -13.34
C HIS A 136 13.74 2.19 -11.80
N LYS A 137 13.51 1.08 -11.08
CA LYS A 137 13.41 1.09 -9.62
C LYS A 137 14.68 1.57 -8.91
N GLY A 138 15.83 1.46 -9.56
CA GLY A 138 17.13 1.92 -9.02
C GLY A 138 17.69 1.03 -7.90
N THR A 139 17.25 -0.22 -7.82
CA THR A 139 17.73 -1.22 -6.85
C THR A 139 17.76 -2.60 -7.47
N THR A 140 18.37 -3.56 -6.80
CA THR A 140 18.42 -4.97 -7.19
C THR A 140 17.75 -5.84 -6.13
N ARG A 141 17.35 -7.07 -6.51
CA ARG A 141 16.82 -8.07 -5.57
C ARG A 141 17.72 -8.23 -4.34
N ASN A 142 19.04 -8.38 -4.54
CA ASN A 142 19.98 -8.58 -3.43
C ASN A 142 20.03 -7.39 -2.47
N GLN A 143 19.96 -6.16 -3.00
CA GLN A 143 19.87 -4.95 -2.16
C GLN A 143 18.55 -4.89 -1.38
N GLN A 144 17.44 -5.33 -1.96
CA GLN A 144 16.15 -5.39 -1.26
C GLN A 144 16.19 -6.44 -0.14
N ILE A 145 16.74 -7.63 -0.39
CA ILE A 145 16.92 -8.67 0.61
C ILE A 145 17.82 -8.18 1.76
N LEU A 146 18.96 -7.56 1.43
CA LEU A 146 19.84 -6.97 2.43
C LEU A 146 19.11 -5.93 3.30
N ALA A 147 18.36 -5.03 2.67
CA ALA A 147 17.57 -4.01 3.39
C ALA A 147 16.54 -4.64 4.33
N GLY A 148 15.80 -5.65 3.85
CA GLY A 148 14.83 -6.38 4.67
C GLY A 148 15.47 -7.03 5.89
N HIS A 149 16.59 -7.72 5.71
CA HIS A 149 17.34 -8.33 6.81
C HIS A 149 17.83 -7.29 7.82
N GLN A 150 18.37 -6.15 7.37
CA GLN A 150 18.83 -5.08 8.26
C GLN A 150 17.69 -4.51 9.11
N VAL A 151 16.51 -4.28 8.52
CA VAL A 151 15.32 -3.81 9.26
C VAL A 151 14.89 -4.81 10.32
N LYS A 152 14.82 -6.10 9.96
CA LYS A 152 14.45 -7.17 10.89
C LYS A 152 15.48 -7.33 12.00
N GLN A 153 16.77 -7.28 11.69
CA GLN A 153 17.86 -7.36 12.68
C GLN A 153 17.86 -6.18 13.65
N ALA A 154 17.46 -4.99 13.20
CA ALA A 154 17.26 -3.83 14.07
C ALA A 154 16.04 -3.96 15.00
N GLY A 155 15.20 -4.99 14.82
CA GLY A 155 13.97 -5.21 15.58
C GLY A 155 12.83 -4.26 15.22
N LEU A 156 12.86 -3.71 14.01
CA LEU A 156 11.76 -2.95 13.43
C LEU A 156 10.75 -3.89 12.75
N GLU A 157 9.46 -3.59 12.82
CA GLU A 157 8.47 -4.25 11.98
C GLU A 157 8.69 -3.85 10.52
N LEU A 158 8.73 -4.85 9.63
CA LEU A 158 8.90 -4.66 8.20
C LEU A 158 7.59 -4.95 7.47
N SER A 159 7.12 -3.96 6.72
CA SER A 159 5.98 -4.11 5.81
C SER A 159 6.42 -3.83 4.39
N GLU A 160 6.29 -4.81 3.51
CA GLU A 160 6.73 -4.69 2.14
C GLU A 160 5.58 -4.79 1.14
N TYR A 161 5.71 -4.07 0.04
CA TYR A 161 4.73 -4.08 -1.03
C TYR A 161 5.12 -5.08 -2.13
N TYR A 162 4.17 -5.89 -2.56
CA TYR A 162 4.16 -6.62 -3.82
C TYR A 162 3.23 -5.89 -4.78
N MET A 163 3.67 -5.68 -6.02
CA MET A 163 2.89 -4.97 -7.04
C MET A 163 2.46 -5.90 -8.17
N PRO A 164 1.33 -6.64 -8.02
CA PRO A 164 0.80 -7.47 -9.10
C PRO A 164 0.64 -6.67 -10.40
N GLY A 165 1.01 -7.28 -11.52
CA GLY A 165 0.96 -6.67 -12.85
C GLY A 165 2.22 -5.92 -13.28
N LEU A 166 3.18 -5.65 -12.37
CA LEU A 166 4.37 -4.84 -12.67
C LEU A 166 5.28 -5.46 -13.73
N GLY A 167 5.28 -6.79 -13.86
CA GLY A 167 6.02 -7.52 -14.90
C GLY A 167 5.41 -7.44 -16.30
N GLY A 168 4.18 -6.95 -16.42
CA GLY A 168 3.41 -7.01 -17.64
C GLY A 168 3.25 -8.44 -18.15
N ARG A 169 2.61 -8.60 -19.31
CA ARG A 169 2.31 -9.93 -19.89
C ARG A 169 3.57 -10.75 -20.17
N ARG A 170 4.68 -10.11 -20.45
CA ARG A 170 5.94 -10.80 -20.78
C ARG A 170 6.65 -11.40 -19.58
N LEU A 171 6.63 -10.74 -18.42
CA LEU A 171 7.46 -11.08 -17.26
C LEU A 171 6.69 -11.53 -16.03
N TRP A 172 5.35 -11.68 -16.10
CA TRP A 172 4.51 -11.93 -14.92
C TRP A 172 4.92 -13.17 -14.11
N ARG A 173 5.32 -14.29 -14.78
CA ARG A 173 5.75 -15.51 -14.08
C ARG A 173 7.05 -15.30 -13.33
N ALA A 174 8.05 -14.72 -13.99
CA ALA A 174 9.34 -14.39 -13.37
C ALA A 174 9.14 -13.38 -12.23
N HIS A 175 8.25 -12.41 -12.42
CA HIS A 175 7.88 -11.43 -11.42
C HIS A 175 7.28 -12.10 -10.18
N ALA A 176 6.25 -12.91 -10.32
CA ALA A 176 5.59 -13.60 -9.21
C ALA A 176 6.58 -14.48 -8.43
N GLN A 177 7.30 -15.37 -9.14
CA GLN A 177 8.21 -16.34 -8.52
C GLN A 177 9.43 -15.69 -7.85
N ALA A 178 10.08 -14.74 -8.54
CA ALA A 178 11.25 -14.07 -7.98
C ALA A 178 10.88 -13.16 -6.79
N THR A 179 9.67 -12.58 -6.80
CA THR A 179 9.17 -11.77 -5.68
C THR A 179 8.86 -12.67 -4.46
N ALA A 180 8.18 -13.79 -4.67
CA ALA A 180 7.95 -14.76 -3.62
C ALA A 180 9.27 -15.29 -3.03
N ALA A 181 10.26 -15.59 -3.89
CA ALA A 181 11.56 -16.03 -3.45
C ALA A 181 12.31 -14.95 -2.63
N ALA A 182 12.18 -13.67 -2.97
CA ALA A 182 12.74 -12.58 -2.16
C ALA A 182 12.05 -12.50 -0.79
N PHE A 183 10.72 -12.60 -0.74
CA PHE A 183 9.99 -12.63 0.53
C PHE A 183 10.30 -13.85 1.37
N ASN A 184 10.50 -15.01 0.77
CA ASN A 184 10.91 -16.22 1.49
C ASN A 184 12.27 -16.05 2.18
N GLU A 185 13.19 -15.27 1.58
CA GLU A 185 14.48 -14.95 2.19
C GLU A 185 14.35 -13.88 3.29
N ILE A 186 13.52 -12.85 3.10
CA ILE A 186 13.36 -11.71 4.03
C ILE A 186 12.49 -12.07 5.23
N ASN A 187 11.39 -12.80 5.00
CA ASN A 187 10.31 -13.03 5.96
C ASN A 187 9.81 -11.72 6.59
N PRO A 188 9.26 -10.78 5.82
CA PRO A 188 8.73 -9.53 6.35
C PRO A 188 7.53 -9.80 7.27
N ASP A 189 7.21 -8.90 8.20
CA ASP A 189 6.04 -9.06 9.08
C ASP A 189 4.74 -8.91 8.30
N PHE A 190 4.74 -8.04 7.26
CA PHE A 190 3.57 -7.81 6.40
C PHE A 190 3.98 -7.80 4.93
N ILE A 191 3.17 -8.47 4.10
CA ILE A 191 3.19 -8.38 2.64
C ILE A 191 1.90 -7.71 2.19
N ARG A 192 2.00 -6.54 1.55
CA ARG A 192 0.84 -5.77 1.11
C ARG A 192 0.74 -5.75 -0.40
N LEU A 193 -0.35 -6.25 -0.93
CA LEU A 193 -0.63 -6.21 -2.35
C LEU A 193 -1.04 -4.79 -2.78
N ARG A 194 -0.45 -4.32 -3.87
CA ARG A 194 -0.74 -3.01 -4.50
C ARG A 194 -0.79 -3.19 -6.00
N THR A 195 -1.95 -3.52 -6.55
CA THR A 195 -2.14 -3.69 -7.99
C THR A 195 -1.60 -2.51 -8.78
N LEU A 196 -0.81 -2.79 -9.83
CA LEU A 196 -0.22 -1.79 -10.70
C LEU A 196 -1.28 -0.80 -11.23
N ALA A 197 -0.96 0.48 -11.13
CA ALA A 197 -1.63 1.56 -11.85
C ALA A 197 -0.66 2.18 -12.85
N ILE A 198 -1.05 2.25 -14.12
CA ILE A 198 -0.26 2.93 -15.15
C ILE A 198 -0.72 4.38 -15.19
N LEU A 199 -0.01 5.25 -14.46
CA LEU A 199 -0.36 6.66 -14.31
C LEU A 199 0.01 7.45 -15.56
N TYR A 200 -0.86 8.38 -15.95
CA TYR A 200 -0.62 9.27 -17.09
C TYR A 200 0.69 10.07 -16.94
N GLY A 201 1.42 10.23 -18.03
CA GLY A 201 2.67 11.00 -18.06
C GLY A 201 3.90 10.29 -17.51
N THR A 202 3.76 9.07 -16.96
CA THR A 202 4.91 8.27 -16.50
C THR A 202 5.65 7.59 -17.66
N PRO A 203 6.94 7.24 -17.51
CA PRO A 203 7.65 6.43 -18.51
C PRO A 203 6.94 5.12 -18.85
N LEU A 204 6.40 4.41 -17.85
CA LEU A 204 5.65 3.18 -18.05
C LEU A 204 4.36 3.40 -18.87
N HIS A 205 3.71 4.56 -18.74
CA HIS A 205 2.57 4.93 -19.56
C HIS A 205 2.98 5.12 -21.04
N GLN A 206 4.14 5.72 -21.27
CA GLN A 206 4.68 5.88 -22.64
C GLN A 206 5.02 4.52 -23.25
N ASP A 207 5.58 3.60 -22.46
CA ASP A 207 5.85 2.23 -22.91
C ASP A 207 4.58 1.45 -23.20
N TYR A 208 3.54 1.63 -22.39
CA TYR A 208 2.22 1.04 -22.63
C TYR A 208 1.58 1.57 -23.91
N GLN A 209 1.57 2.89 -24.12
CA GLN A 209 1.05 3.49 -25.36
C GLN A 209 1.85 3.08 -26.60
N GLY A 210 3.15 2.92 -26.46
CA GLY A 210 4.06 2.51 -27.55
C GLY A 210 4.10 1.00 -27.77
N GLY A 211 3.29 0.19 -27.08
CA GLY A 211 3.25 -1.27 -27.21
C GLY A 211 4.49 -2.01 -26.67
N ARG A 212 5.38 -1.32 -25.95
CA ARG A 212 6.55 -1.92 -25.30
C ARG A 212 6.23 -2.59 -23.98
N PHE A 213 5.13 -2.18 -23.34
CA PHE A 213 4.59 -2.77 -22.12
C PHE A 213 3.15 -3.21 -22.37
N GLU A 214 2.85 -4.48 -22.17
CA GLU A 214 1.49 -5.02 -22.23
C GLU A 214 1.02 -5.28 -20.80
N ARG A 215 -0.06 -4.58 -20.39
CA ARG A 215 -0.66 -4.80 -19.07
C ARG A 215 -1.34 -6.16 -18.99
N LEU A 216 -1.41 -6.72 -17.80
CA LEU A 216 -2.26 -7.88 -17.51
C LEU A 216 -3.74 -7.48 -17.46
N THR A 217 -4.60 -8.39 -17.90
CA THR A 217 -6.03 -8.38 -17.59
C THR A 217 -6.25 -8.71 -16.10
N ASP A 218 -7.44 -8.46 -15.57
CA ASP A 218 -7.76 -8.83 -14.18
C ASP A 218 -7.64 -10.35 -13.95
N LEU A 219 -7.99 -11.18 -14.95
CA LEU A 219 -7.84 -12.63 -14.88
C LEU A 219 -6.37 -13.07 -14.88
N GLU A 220 -5.56 -12.47 -15.76
CA GLU A 220 -4.12 -12.74 -15.81
C GLU A 220 -3.44 -12.32 -14.50
N MET A 221 -3.87 -11.20 -13.91
CA MET A 221 -3.38 -10.72 -12.62
C MET A 221 -3.78 -11.65 -11.46
N ALA A 222 -5.00 -12.20 -11.48
CA ALA A 222 -5.41 -13.22 -10.51
C ALA A 222 -4.52 -14.48 -10.61
N ARG A 223 -4.17 -14.91 -11.81
CA ARG A 223 -3.22 -16.03 -12.02
C ARG A 223 -1.80 -15.69 -11.53
N GLU A 224 -1.37 -14.46 -11.70
CA GLU A 224 -0.09 -14.00 -11.15
C GLU A 224 -0.09 -14.05 -9.62
N VAL A 225 -1.16 -13.58 -8.98
CA VAL A 225 -1.32 -13.63 -7.52
C VAL A 225 -1.40 -15.08 -7.03
N GLN A 226 -2.07 -15.98 -7.75
CA GLN A 226 -2.09 -17.41 -7.45
C GLN A 226 -0.68 -17.99 -7.44
N LEU A 227 0.09 -17.80 -8.52
CA LEU A 227 1.46 -18.30 -8.64
C LEU A 227 2.37 -17.71 -7.54
N PHE A 228 2.18 -16.42 -7.21
CA PHE A 228 2.89 -15.78 -6.11
C PHE A 228 2.60 -16.46 -4.77
N LEU A 229 1.31 -16.66 -4.43
CA LEU A 229 0.91 -17.33 -3.19
C LEU A 229 1.43 -18.78 -3.13
N GLU A 230 1.34 -19.55 -4.21
CA GLU A 230 1.86 -20.91 -4.32
C GLU A 230 3.38 -20.98 -4.12
N SER A 231 4.09 -19.90 -4.44
CA SER A 231 5.55 -19.82 -4.34
C SER A 231 6.06 -19.37 -2.96
N LEU A 232 5.17 -18.90 -2.07
CA LEU A 232 5.52 -18.51 -0.70
C LEU A 232 5.77 -19.75 0.16
N ARG A 233 6.92 -19.81 0.85
CA ARG A 233 7.33 -20.96 1.66
C ARG A 233 8.14 -20.54 2.88
N GLY A 234 7.87 -21.17 4.03
CA GLY A 234 8.69 -21.05 5.23
C GLY A 234 8.66 -19.68 5.90
N ILE A 235 7.66 -18.87 5.63
CA ILE A 235 7.51 -17.52 6.18
C ILE A 235 6.25 -17.40 7.05
N THR A 236 6.24 -16.41 7.94
CA THR A 236 5.18 -16.15 8.92
C THR A 236 4.51 -14.79 8.70
N SER A 237 4.67 -14.21 7.53
CA SER A 237 4.13 -12.89 7.15
C SER A 237 2.61 -12.86 7.18
N VAL A 238 2.05 -11.69 7.50
CA VAL A 238 0.63 -11.41 7.28
C VAL A 238 0.47 -10.80 5.89
N VAL A 239 -0.28 -11.46 5.02
CA VAL A 239 -0.65 -10.94 3.70
C VAL A 239 -1.86 -10.01 3.84
N GLN A 240 -1.86 -8.88 3.15
CA GLN A 240 -2.94 -7.90 3.13
C GLN A 240 -3.24 -7.43 1.71
N SER A 241 -4.51 -7.50 1.33
CA SER A 241 -5.04 -7.04 0.03
C SER A 241 -6.06 -5.90 0.22
N ASP A 242 -5.71 -4.94 1.08
CA ASP A 242 -6.58 -3.86 1.56
C ASP A 242 -6.64 -2.62 0.65
N HIS A 243 -5.99 -2.64 -0.50
CA HIS A 243 -6.01 -1.53 -1.44
C HIS A 243 -7.22 -1.61 -2.38
N PHE A 244 -7.87 -0.47 -2.63
CA PHE A 244 -9.10 -0.40 -3.46
C PHE A 244 -8.91 -0.91 -4.90
N ARG A 245 -7.68 -0.86 -5.43
CA ARG A 245 -7.34 -1.40 -6.76
C ARG A 245 -7.17 -2.91 -6.78
N ASN A 246 -7.06 -3.57 -5.64
CA ASN A 246 -6.94 -5.03 -5.62
C ASN A 246 -8.29 -5.66 -5.97
N LEU A 247 -8.25 -6.62 -6.88
CA LEU A 247 -9.47 -7.29 -7.34
C LEU A 247 -10.07 -8.15 -6.22
N LEU A 248 -9.24 -8.90 -5.50
CA LEU A 248 -9.62 -9.87 -4.47
C LEU A 248 -9.14 -9.39 -3.09
N PRO A 249 -9.94 -8.62 -2.35
CA PRO A 249 -9.57 -8.12 -1.02
C PRO A 249 -9.49 -9.23 0.02
N GLU A 250 -10.16 -10.37 -0.20
CA GLU A 250 -10.16 -11.54 0.69
C GLU A 250 -8.83 -12.30 0.66
N VAL A 251 -7.92 -11.98 -0.28
CA VAL A 251 -6.54 -12.48 -0.29
C VAL A 251 -5.76 -11.79 0.85
N ALA A 252 -6.13 -12.15 2.07
CA ALA A 252 -5.55 -11.62 3.30
C ALA A 252 -5.53 -12.71 4.37
N GLY A 253 -4.46 -12.77 5.16
CA GLY A 253 -4.33 -13.77 6.22
C GLY A 253 -2.89 -13.99 6.67
N ALA A 254 -2.71 -14.77 7.71
CA ALA A 254 -1.41 -15.13 8.27
C ALA A 254 -0.84 -16.39 7.60
N LEU A 255 0.42 -16.35 7.20
CA LEU A 255 1.13 -17.49 6.66
C LEU A 255 1.78 -18.31 7.79
N PRO A 256 1.87 -19.63 7.65
CA PRO A 256 1.34 -20.43 6.55
C PRO A 256 -0.15 -20.82 6.69
N GLN A 257 -0.78 -20.50 7.83
CA GLN A 257 -2.09 -21.02 8.22
C GLN A 257 -3.21 -20.71 7.22
N ASP A 258 -3.23 -19.48 6.70
CA ASP A 258 -4.28 -19.00 5.79
C ASP A 258 -3.94 -19.16 4.31
N GLN A 259 -2.76 -19.72 3.95
CA GLN A 259 -2.32 -19.81 2.55
C GLN A 259 -3.33 -20.55 1.68
N GLY A 260 -3.82 -21.72 2.15
CA GLY A 260 -4.82 -22.51 1.43
C GLY A 260 -6.14 -21.75 1.23
N ARG A 261 -6.57 -20.98 2.24
CA ARG A 261 -7.79 -20.15 2.14
C ARG A 261 -7.61 -19.02 1.13
N MET A 262 -6.46 -18.35 1.13
CA MET A 262 -6.16 -17.30 0.15
C MET A 262 -6.09 -17.85 -1.28
N LEU A 263 -5.51 -19.04 -1.49
CA LEU A 263 -5.49 -19.71 -2.78
C LEU A 263 -6.90 -20.07 -3.23
N ALA A 264 -7.75 -20.63 -2.34
CA ALA A 264 -9.14 -20.96 -2.67
C ALA A 264 -9.95 -19.73 -3.12
N VAL A 265 -9.71 -18.54 -2.56
CA VAL A 265 -10.34 -17.29 -3.02
C VAL A 265 -10.01 -17.02 -4.48
N VAL A 266 -8.73 -17.13 -4.85
CA VAL A 266 -8.28 -16.90 -6.23
C VAL A 266 -8.83 -17.97 -7.19
N GLU A 267 -8.78 -19.23 -6.79
CA GLU A 267 -9.31 -20.37 -7.55
C GLU A 267 -10.81 -20.24 -7.78
N ASN A 268 -11.56 -19.86 -6.74
CA ASN A 268 -13.00 -19.62 -6.85
C ASN A 268 -13.31 -18.54 -7.90
N PHE A 269 -12.59 -17.41 -7.89
CA PHE A 269 -12.76 -16.38 -8.91
C PHE A 269 -12.40 -16.90 -10.31
N LEU A 270 -11.28 -17.59 -10.45
CA LEU A 270 -10.82 -18.11 -11.76
C LEU A 270 -11.73 -19.21 -12.32
N SER A 271 -12.45 -19.96 -11.46
CA SER A 271 -13.40 -21.01 -11.87
C SER A 271 -14.77 -20.48 -12.28
N LEU A 272 -15.09 -19.23 -12.02
CA LEU A 272 -16.33 -18.61 -12.48
C LEU A 272 -16.40 -18.62 -14.01
N ASN A 273 -17.61 -18.73 -14.57
CA ASN A 273 -17.79 -18.52 -16.01
C ASN A 273 -17.51 -17.05 -16.38
N GLN A 274 -17.29 -16.82 -17.67
CA GLN A 274 -16.86 -15.51 -18.19
C GLN A 274 -17.83 -14.36 -17.82
N ASN A 275 -19.14 -14.62 -17.82
CA ASN A 275 -20.13 -13.62 -17.42
C ASN A 275 -20.05 -13.27 -15.94
N GLU A 276 -19.90 -14.26 -15.07
CA GLU A 276 -19.74 -14.04 -13.63
C GLU A 276 -18.44 -13.29 -13.33
N GLN A 277 -17.34 -13.63 -14.01
CA GLN A 277 -16.08 -12.91 -13.91
C GLN A 277 -16.25 -11.43 -14.29
N MET A 278 -16.92 -11.15 -15.43
CA MET A 278 -17.21 -9.79 -15.88
C MET A 278 -18.08 -9.02 -14.86
N ILE A 279 -19.16 -9.64 -14.36
CA ILE A 279 -20.04 -9.02 -13.35
C ILE A 279 -19.22 -8.68 -12.09
N TYR A 280 -18.35 -9.60 -11.65
CA TYR A 280 -17.49 -9.37 -10.49
C TYR A 280 -16.47 -8.23 -10.73
N GLN A 281 -15.77 -8.25 -11.88
CA GLN A 281 -14.84 -7.17 -12.25
C GLN A 281 -15.53 -5.80 -12.20
N VAL A 282 -16.68 -5.67 -12.87
CA VAL A 282 -17.43 -4.41 -12.87
C VAL A 282 -17.88 -4.02 -11.48
N GLY A 283 -18.44 -4.95 -10.71
CA GLY A 283 -18.89 -4.70 -9.34
C GLY A 283 -17.74 -4.21 -8.44
N ARG A 284 -16.56 -4.83 -8.51
CA ARG A 284 -15.38 -4.43 -7.74
C ARG A 284 -14.82 -3.08 -8.17
N ARG A 285 -14.65 -2.87 -9.47
CA ARG A 285 -14.05 -1.65 -10.03
C ARG A 285 -14.94 -0.41 -9.86
N THR A 286 -16.25 -0.59 -9.71
CA THR A 286 -17.21 0.49 -9.47
C THR A 286 -17.56 0.66 -7.99
N GLY A 287 -17.00 -0.14 -7.09
CA GLY A 287 -17.27 -0.08 -5.66
C GLY A 287 -18.63 -0.64 -5.22
N ILE A 288 -19.34 -1.33 -6.12
CA ILE A 288 -20.60 -2.02 -5.81
C ILE A 288 -20.33 -3.27 -4.97
N PHE A 289 -19.27 -4.02 -5.31
CA PHE A 289 -18.83 -5.21 -4.59
C PHE A 289 -17.64 -4.92 -3.69
N HIS A 290 -17.65 -5.51 -2.50
CA HIS A 290 -16.54 -5.49 -1.55
C HIS A 290 -15.78 -6.81 -1.52
N GLY A 291 -16.37 -7.91 -2.01
CA GLY A 291 -15.77 -9.23 -2.09
C GLY A 291 -16.54 -10.16 -3.02
N LEU A 292 -16.04 -11.41 -3.17
CA LEU A 292 -16.64 -12.43 -4.05
C LEU A 292 -18.06 -12.84 -3.61
N GLU A 293 -18.34 -12.81 -2.33
CA GLU A 293 -19.65 -13.15 -1.78
C GLU A 293 -20.76 -12.21 -2.27
N ASP A 294 -20.42 -10.97 -2.62
CA ASP A 294 -21.37 -9.98 -3.13
C ASP A 294 -21.99 -10.37 -4.49
N LEU A 295 -21.41 -11.33 -5.21
CA LEU A 295 -22.02 -11.93 -6.40
C LEU A 295 -23.36 -12.63 -6.08
N GLN A 296 -23.54 -13.09 -4.86
CA GLN A 296 -24.74 -13.77 -4.39
C GLN A 296 -25.79 -12.80 -3.85
N ASP A 297 -25.45 -11.53 -3.64
CA ASP A 297 -26.38 -10.47 -3.22
C ASP A 297 -27.21 -10.01 -4.44
N PRO A 298 -28.54 -10.27 -4.48
CA PRO A 298 -29.36 -9.96 -5.65
C PRO A 298 -29.42 -8.46 -5.98
N TRP A 299 -29.33 -7.58 -4.96
CA TRP A 299 -29.41 -6.14 -5.16
C TRP A 299 -28.10 -5.59 -5.73
N ARG A 300 -26.97 -6.01 -5.16
CA ARG A 300 -25.64 -5.59 -5.63
C ARG A 300 -25.38 -6.13 -7.04
N ARG A 301 -25.72 -7.42 -7.27
CA ARG A 301 -25.61 -8.05 -8.58
C ARG A 301 -26.40 -7.30 -9.65
N ARG A 302 -27.67 -6.98 -9.38
CA ARG A 302 -28.51 -6.21 -10.32
C ARG A 302 -27.86 -4.86 -10.65
N ARG A 303 -27.32 -4.15 -9.68
CA ARG A 303 -26.62 -2.87 -9.91
C ARG A 303 -25.39 -3.03 -10.81
N ALA A 304 -24.61 -4.08 -10.63
CA ALA A 304 -23.47 -4.37 -11.49
C ALA A 304 -23.93 -4.69 -12.92
N GLU A 305 -24.95 -5.51 -13.08
CA GLU A 305 -25.57 -5.84 -14.39
C GLU A 305 -26.16 -4.60 -15.09
N GLU A 306 -26.82 -3.70 -14.36
CA GLU A 306 -27.29 -2.42 -14.90
C GLU A 306 -26.12 -1.55 -15.38
N THR A 307 -25.00 -1.55 -14.65
CA THR A 307 -23.78 -0.82 -15.05
C THR A 307 -23.20 -1.39 -16.33
N ILE A 308 -23.15 -2.72 -16.45
CA ILE A 308 -22.73 -3.44 -17.65
C ILE A 308 -23.60 -3.04 -18.85
N TRP A 309 -24.90 -3.12 -18.67
CA TRP A 309 -25.85 -2.80 -19.75
C TRP A 309 -25.75 -1.34 -20.21
N LYS A 310 -25.73 -0.39 -19.27
CA LYS A 310 -25.66 1.06 -19.57
C LYS A 310 -24.38 1.45 -20.32
N ASN A 311 -23.27 0.81 -20.01
CA ASN A 311 -21.97 1.13 -20.59
C ASN A 311 -21.56 0.17 -21.73
N ARG A 312 -22.46 -0.75 -22.14
CA ARG A 312 -22.21 -1.75 -23.18
C ARG A 312 -20.93 -2.56 -22.93
N ILE A 313 -20.75 -2.97 -21.67
CA ILE A 313 -19.59 -3.76 -21.25
C ILE A 313 -19.80 -5.18 -21.72
N THR A 314 -18.77 -5.78 -22.31
CA THR A 314 -18.74 -7.17 -22.76
C THR A 314 -17.48 -7.85 -22.20
N PRO A 315 -17.41 -9.19 -22.22
CA PRO A 315 -16.20 -9.87 -21.80
C PRO A 315 -14.92 -9.47 -22.57
N GLU A 316 -15.07 -8.99 -23.81
CA GLU A 316 -13.94 -8.57 -24.65
C GLU A 316 -13.43 -7.16 -24.33
N ASN A 317 -14.29 -6.28 -23.78
CA ASN A 317 -13.92 -4.88 -23.51
C ASN A 317 -13.85 -4.52 -22.02
N VAL A 318 -14.25 -5.41 -21.11
CA VAL A 318 -14.33 -5.13 -19.66
C VAL A 318 -13.00 -4.66 -19.08
N ASP A 319 -11.90 -5.30 -19.43
CA ASP A 319 -10.57 -4.96 -18.90
C ASP A 319 -10.12 -3.55 -19.32
N ASP A 320 -10.43 -3.13 -20.55
CA ASP A 320 -10.07 -1.80 -21.04
C ASP A 320 -10.93 -0.71 -20.40
N LEU A 321 -12.26 -0.94 -20.33
CA LEU A 321 -13.19 0.00 -19.72
C LEU A 321 -12.93 0.15 -18.20
N MET A 322 -12.64 -0.95 -17.50
CA MET A 322 -12.31 -0.90 -16.08
C MET A 322 -10.97 -0.23 -15.82
N ALA A 323 -9.98 -0.44 -16.68
CA ALA A 323 -8.71 0.27 -16.58
C ALA A 323 -8.87 1.79 -16.82
N GLU A 324 -9.72 2.18 -17.75
CA GLU A 324 -10.06 3.59 -17.99
C GLU A 324 -10.77 4.21 -16.78
N LEU A 325 -11.75 3.51 -16.23
CA LEU A 325 -12.47 3.94 -15.03
C LEU A 325 -11.50 4.14 -13.85
N MET A 326 -10.61 3.17 -13.62
CA MET A 326 -9.67 3.22 -12.49
C MET A 326 -8.63 4.34 -12.62
N ARG A 327 -8.33 4.81 -13.82
CA ARG A 327 -7.46 5.99 -14.02
C ARG A 327 -8.07 7.30 -13.53
N ARG A 328 -9.39 7.38 -13.39
CA ARG A 328 -10.09 8.60 -12.91
C ARG A 328 -10.01 8.78 -11.39
N PHE A 329 -9.53 7.77 -10.67
CA PHE A 329 -9.34 7.81 -9.21
C PHE A 329 -7.89 8.12 -8.81
N ASP A 330 -7.02 8.44 -9.77
CA ASP A 330 -5.66 8.94 -9.58
C ASP A 330 -5.66 10.45 -9.67
#